data_ebd9051d39e175deb3945d3ce1acb4da
#
_entry.id   ebd9051d39e175deb3945d3ce1acb4da
#
_cell.length_a   1.000
_cell.length_b   1.000
_cell.length_c   1.000
_cell.angle_alpha   90.00
_cell.angle_beta   90.00
_cell.angle_gamma   90.00
#
_symmetry.space_group_name_H-M   'P 1'
#
loop_
_entity.id
_entity.type
_entity.pdbx_description
1 polymer ?
#
loop_
_entity_poly.entity_id
_entity_poly.type
_entity_poly.pdbx_seq_one_letter_code
_entity_poly.pdbx_strand_id
1 'polypeptide(L)'
;MKGFYLLLVGVAVIGGGVLWYGSQHAAAPASPGGGPLPVAVADGFRGYTLGSDSAKIEITEYSDFECPFCASFATVQMPVVREQLIATGKVRWRYRDFPLPTHAYSRYAALAAQCAGEQGKFWEMHDQLFTQHQWAQTGKNPRGLFRDFARTIGLDLDKYDACMDSQRYAGRIQASVQEGEARGVKGTPSFFVNDRPYLGRSASDDFKALVDSLTKKHK
;
A
#
# COMPACT_ATOMS: atom_id res chain seq x y z
N MET A 1 -30.90 -58.73 2.22
CA MET A 1 -30.57 -57.60 1.31
C MET A 1 -31.01 -56.23 1.82
N LYS A 2 -32.15 -56.09 2.49
CA LYS A 2 -32.64 -54.79 3.00
C LYS A 2 -31.69 -54.14 4.05
N GLY A 3 -31.06 -54.92 4.94
CA GLY A 3 -30.14 -54.37 5.96
C GLY A 3 -28.85 -53.81 5.38
N PHE A 4 -28.33 -54.36 4.27
CA PHE A 4 -27.15 -53.88 3.60
C PHE A 4 -27.32 -52.51 2.94
N TYR A 5 -28.48 -52.27 2.33
CA TYR A 5 -28.80 -50.97 1.75
C TYR A 5 -29.02 -49.87 2.80
N LEU A 6 -29.59 -50.21 3.96
CA LEU A 6 -29.72 -49.24 5.09
C LEU A 6 -28.36 -48.82 5.62
N LEU A 7 -27.38 -49.73 5.67
CA LEU A 7 -26.02 -49.41 6.12
C LEU A 7 -25.27 -48.52 5.12
N LEU A 8 -25.42 -48.76 3.81
CA LEU A 8 -24.85 -47.93 2.78
C LEU A 8 -25.47 -46.52 2.73
N VAL A 9 -26.77 -46.41 2.91
CA VAL A 9 -27.43 -45.10 2.96
C VAL A 9 -27.01 -44.33 4.21
N GLY A 10 -26.89 -45.00 5.37
CA GLY A 10 -26.38 -44.36 6.61
C GLY A 10 -24.97 -43.79 6.44
N VAL A 11 -24.04 -44.55 5.83
CA VAL A 11 -22.68 -44.10 5.61
C VAL A 11 -22.64 -42.93 4.59
N ALA A 12 -23.47 -42.95 3.56
CA ALA A 12 -23.53 -41.84 2.58
C ALA A 12 -24.07 -40.55 3.20
N VAL A 13 -25.08 -40.63 4.09
CA VAL A 13 -25.69 -39.47 4.75
C VAL A 13 -24.70 -38.88 5.80
N ILE A 14 -24.04 -39.74 6.59
CA ILE A 14 -23.06 -39.27 7.59
C ILE A 14 -21.82 -38.73 6.89
N GLY A 15 -21.28 -39.45 5.88
CA GLY A 15 -20.12 -39.00 5.11
C GLY A 15 -20.37 -37.70 4.34
N GLY A 16 -21.56 -37.60 3.69
CA GLY A 16 -21.97 -36.40 2.98
C GLY A 16 -22.19 -35.20 3.91
N GLY A 17 -22.80 -35.44 5.08
CA GLY A 17 -23.01 -34.41 6.12
C GLY A 17 -21.70 -33.87 6.69
N VAL A 18 -20.71 -34.74 6.97
CA VAL A 18 -19.39 -34.34 7.47
C VAL A 18 -18.62 -33.57 6.40
N LEU A 19 -18.67 -33.99 5.15
CA LEU A 19 -18.02 -33.26 4.04
C LEU A 19 -18.68 -31.91 3.78
N TRP A 20 -20.02 -31.85 3.82
CA TRP A 20 -20.75 -30.58 3.65
C TRP A 20 -20.51 -29.63 4.84
N TYR A 21 -20.52 -30.10 6.07
CA TYR A 21 -20.21 -29.31 7.25
C TYR A 21 -18.75 -28.85 7.24
N GLY A 22 -17.80 -29.70 6.87
CA GLY A 22 -16.39 -29.36 6.71
C GLY A 22 -16.16 -28.30 5.62
N SER A 23 -16.89 -28.35 4.50
CA SER A 23 -16.79 -27.36 3.43
C SER A 23 -17.36 -25.99 3.81
N GLN A 24 -18.39 -25.94 4.65
CA GLN A 24 -18.98 -24.70 5.17
C GLN A 24 -18.11 -24.03 6.24
N HIS A 25 -17.30 -24.82 6.94
CA HIS A 25 -16.44 -24.34 8.03
C HIS A 25 -14.95 -24.40 7.67
N ALA A 26 -14.61 -24.68 6.41
CA ALA A 26 -13.25 -24.48 5.93
C ALA A 26 -12.96 -22.97 6.04
N ALA A 27 -12.15 -22.62 7.05
CA ALA A 27 -11.64 -21.26 7.18
C ALA A 27 -11.03 -20.86 5.84
N ALA A 28 -11.46 -19.75 5.27
CA ALA A 28 -10.80 -19.17 4.12
C ALA A 28 -9.29 -19.11 4.42
N PRO A 29 -8.41 -19.43 3.45
CA PRO A 29 -6.98 -19.34 3.68
C PRO A 29 -6.70 -17.93 4.20
N ALA A 30 -6.12 -17.83 5.39
CA ALA A 30 -5.73 -16.55 5.97
C ALA A 30 -4.90 -15.82 4.94
N SER A 31 -5.33 -14.62 4.55
CA SER A 31 -4.53 -13.76 3.68
C SER A 31 -3.14 -13.66 4.30
N PRO A 32 -2.06 -13.83 3.52
CA PRO A 32 -0.71 -13.66 4.06
C PRO A 32 -0.58 -12.22 4.57
N GLY A 33 -0.66 -12.01 5.86
CA GLY A 33 -0.65 -10.70 6.50
C GLY A 33 -1.81 -10.41 7.45
N GLY A 34 -2.79 -11.35 7.65
CA GLY A 34 -3.97 -11.16 8.50
C GLY A 34 -3.83 -11.55 9.98
N GLY A 35 -2.61 -11.67 10.51
CA GLY A 35 -2.40 -11.77 11.95
C GLY A 35 -2.69 -10.45 12.67
N PRO A 36 -2.92 -10.45 14.01
CA PRO A 36 -3.00 -9.21 14.76
C PRO A 36 -1.73 -8.40 14.51
N LEU A 37 -1.90 -7.23 13.89
CA LEU A 37 -0.78 -6.34 13.63
C LEU A 37 -0.16 -5.94 14.97
N PRO A 38 1.18 -5.91 15.08
CA PRO A 38 1.82 -5.40 16.28
C PRO A 38 1.30 -3.99 16.55
N VAL A 39 1.09 -3.68 17.82
CA VAL A 39 0.64 -2.37 18.28
C VAL A 39 1.50 -1.30 17.58
N ALA A 40 0.84 -0.27 17.04
CA ALA A 40 1.51 0.82 16.36
C ALA A 40 2.67 1.35 17.21
N VAL A 41 3.89 1.20 16.74
CA VAL A 41 5.04 1.80 17.39
C VAL A 41 5.06 3.26 16.95
N ALA A 42 4.86 4.17 17.89
CA ALA A 42 5.01 5.59 17.64
C ALA A 42 6.52 5.92 17.54
N ASP A 43 7.12 5.60 16.41
CA ASP A 43 8.53 5.90 16.12
C ASP A 43 8.73 7.34 15.60
N GLY A 44 7.66 8.14 15.57
CA GLY A 44 7.67 9.49 15.02
C GLY A 44 7.76 9.55 13.49
N PHE A 45 7.68 8.41 12.80
CA PHE A 45 7.78 8.35 11.35
C PHE A 45 6.58 9.05 10.68
N ARG A 46 6.85 10.08 9.90
CA ARG A 46 5.83 10.89 9.24
C ARG A 46 5.67 10.61 7.75
N GLY A 47 6.29 9.58 7.22
CA GLY A 47 6.27 9.21 5.79
C GLY A 47 7.59 9.47 5.10
N TYR A 48 7.68 8.99 3.86
CA TYR A 48 8.83 9.25 3.00
C TYR A 48 8.64 10.54 2.22
N THR A 49 9.70 11.33 2.10
CA THR A 49 9.62 12.64 1.43
C THR A 49 10.52 12.70 0.20
N LEU A 50 10.08 13.49 -0.79
CA LEU A 50 10.89 13.97 -1.91
C LEU A 50 10.93 15.49 -1.90
N GLY A 51 12.04 16.06 -2.33
CA GLY A 51 12.21 17.51 -2.40
C GLY A 51 12.93 18.08 -1.19
N SER A 52 13.02 19.41 -1.16
CA SER A 52 13.75 20.13 -0.13
C SER A 52 12.98 20.25 1.18
N ASP A 53 13.66 20.05 2.31
CA ASP A 53 13.07 20.32 3.63
C ASP A 53 12.76 21.81 3.85
N SER A 54 13.37 22.69 3.05
CA SER A 54 13.09 24.13 3.07
C SER A 54 11.88 24.55 2.23
N ALA A 55 11.24 23.63 1.49
CA ALA A 55 10.05 23.92 0.71
C ALA A 55 8.89 24.36 1.62
N LYS A 56 8.28 25.50 1.27
CA LYS A 56 7.19 26.09 2.06
C LYS A 56 5.84 25.41 1.84
N ILE A 57 5.72 24.61 0.80
CA ILE A 57 4.50 23.87 0.45
C ILE A 57 4.80 22.39 0.60
N GLU A 58 4.06 21.72 1.46
CA GLU A 58 4.07 20.27 1.56
C GLU A 58 2.80 19.70 0.94
N ILE A 59 2.96 18.71 0.07
CA ILE A 59 1.85 17.91 -0.44
C ILE A 59 2.00 16.51 0.14
N THR A 60 1.02 16.09 0.93
CA THR A 60 0.94 14.74 1.48
C THR A 60 -0.03 13.92 0.65
N GLU A 61 0.46 12.78 0.14
CA GLU A 61 -0.31 11.76 -0.58
C GLU A 61 -0.57 10.58 0.34
N TYR A 62 -1.83 10.22 0.55
CA TYR A 62 -2.25 8.93 1.10
C TYR A 62 -2.54 7.99 -0.05
N SER A 63 -1.78 6.91 -0.15
CA SER A 63 -1.74 6.06 -1.33
C SER A 63 -1.72 4.58 -0.99
N ASP A 64 -2.15 3.77 -1.95
CA ASP A 64 -2.21 2.33 -1.87
C ASP A 64 -1.56 1.72 -3.11
N PHE A 65 -0.55 0.88 -2.91
CA PHE A 65 0.20 0.27 -4.00
C PHE A 65 -0.64 -0.67 -4.89
N GLU A 66 -1.76 -1.20 -4.41
CA GLU A 66 -2.66 -2.05 -5.19
C GLU A 66 -3.75 -1.25 -5.91
N CYS A 67 -3.91 0.04 -5.59
CA CYS A 67 -4.94 0.88 -6.16
C CYS A 67 -4.59 1.32 -7.60
N PRO A 68 -5.46 1.04 -8.60
CA PRO A 68 -5.20 1.41 -10.00
C PRO A 68 -5.15 2.92 -10.22
N PHE A 69 -5.89 3.71 -9.44
CA PHE A 69 -5.85 5.18 -9.53
C PHE A 69 -4.53 5.73 -8.97
N CYS A 70 -3.97 5.11 -7.91
CA CYS A 70 -2.64 5.45 -7.41
C CYS A 70 -1.56 5.11 -8.43
N ALA A 71 -1.65 3.94 -9.07
CA ALA A 71 -0.73 3.55 -10.14
C ALA A 71 -0.78 4.52 -11.32
N SER A 72 -1.98 4.92 -11.75
CA SER A 72 -2.16 5.92 -12.82
C SER A 72 -1.53 7.26 -12.41
N PHE A 73 -1.77 7.72 -11.19
CA PHE A 73 -1.15 8.95 -10.70
C PHE A 73 0.38 8.85 -10.68
N ALA A 74 0.93 7.79 -10.09
CA ALA A 74 2.37 7.60 -9.94
C ALA A 74 3.10 7.48 -11.29
N THR A 75 2.47 6.87 -12.31
CA THR A 75 3.11 6.64 -13.61
C THR A 75 2.89 7.77 -14.61
N VAL A 76 1.79 8.52 -14.52
CA VAL A 76 1.43 9.55 -15.50
C VAL A 76 1.64 10.96 -14.96
N GLN A 77 1.19 11.24 -13.73
CA GLN A 77 1.21 12.60 -13.18
C GLN A 77 2.47 12.90 -12.38
N MET A 78 2.91 11.93 -11.56
CA MET A 78 4.03 12.13 -10.65
C MET A 78 5.35 12.48 -11.34
N PRO A 79 5.71 11.98 -12.56
CA PRO A 79 6.89 12.44 -13.27
C PRO A 79 6.88 13.95 -13.52
N VAL A 80 5.76 14.51 -13.95
CA VAL A 80 5.59 15.96 -14.18
C VAL A 80 5.65 16.74 -12.87
N VAL A 81 5.03 16.24 -11.81
CA VAL A 81 5.09 16.82 -10.46
C VAL A 81 6.54 16.83 -9.94
N ARG A 82 7.28 15.73 -10.12
CA ARG A 82 8.71 15.66 -9.74
C ARG A 82 9.53 16.73 -10.45
N GLU A 83 9.37 16.87 -11.76
CA GLU A 83 10.14 17.83 -12.57
C GLU A 83 9.76 19.29 -12.25
N GLN A 84 8.46 19.60 -12.28
CA GLN A 84 8.01 21.00 -12.26
C GLN A 84 7.82 21.59 -10.86
N LEU A 85 7.61 20.76 -9.84
CA LEU A 85 7.31 21.23 -8.51
C LEU A 85 8.36 20.80 -7.47
N ILE A 86 8.77 19.54 -7.48
CA ILE A 86 9.70 19.02 -6.46
C ILE A 86 11.13 19.42 -6.78
N ALA A 87 11.60 19.16 -8.02
CA ALA A 87 12.97 19.49 -8.43
C ALA A 87 13.25 21.01 -8.42
N THR A 88 12.19 21.83 -8.57
CA THR A 88 12.30 23.29 -8.46
C THR A 88 12.35 23.83 -7.04
N GLY A 89 12.28 22.95 -6.03
CA GLY A 89 12.29 23.32 -4.61
C GLY A 89 10.99 23.97 -4.10
N LYS A 90 9.95 24.06 -4.92
CA LYS A 90 8.68 24.69 -4.54
C LYS A 90 7.88 23.82 -3.57
N VAL A 91 7.96 22.49 -3.74
CA VAL A 91 7.16 21.50 -3.02
C VAL A 91 8.05 20.45 -2.38
N ARG A 92 7.71 20.08 -1.15
CA ARG A 92 8.10 18.83 -0.53
C ARG A 92 6.92 17.87 -0.65
N TRP A 93 7.14 16.72 -1.29
CA TRP A 93 6.15 15.66 -1.43
C TRP A 93 6.32 14.64 -0.31
N ARG A 94 5.21 14.25 0.35
CA ARG A 94 5.21 13.25 1.41
C ARG A 94 4.29 12.10 1.02
N TYR A 95 4.80 10.89 1.04
CA TYR A 95 4.05 9.65 0.85
C TYR A 95 3.64 9.04 2.18
N ARG A 96 2.38 8.64 2.28
CA ARG A 96 1.80 7.95 3.42
C ARG A 96 1.08 6.67 2.96
N ASP A 97 1.39 5.53 3.58
CA ASP A 97 0.70 4.28 3.30
C ASP A 97 -0.76 4.37 3.74
N PHE A 98 -1.67 4.01 2.84
CA PHE A 98 -3.09 3.89 3.14
C PHE A 98 -3.69 2.66 2.44
N PRO A 99 -3.23 1.44 2.79
CA PRO A 99 -3.73 0.20 2.21
C PRO A 99 -5.22 0.02 2.50
N LEU A 100 -6.02 -0.11 1.45
CA LEU A 100 -7.46 -0.29 1.55
C LEU A 100 -7.80 -1.73 1.95
N PRO A 101 -8.84 -1.95 2.80
CA PRO A 101 -9.21 -3.29 3.27
C PRO A 101 -9.65 -4.25 2.15
N THR A 102 -10.10 -3.70 1.02
CA THR A 102 -10.54 -4.46 -0.16
C THR A 102 -9.40 -4.99 -1.02
N HIS A 103 -8.17 -4.53 -0.79
CA HIS A 103 -6.99 -4.89 -1.55
C HIS A 103 -6.17 -5.94 -0.81
N ALA A 104 -6.08 -7.15 -1.39
CA ALA A 104 -5.56 -8.34 -0.72
C ALA A 104 -4.07 -8.23 -0.35
N TYR A 105 -3.27 -7.59 -1.20
CA TYR A 105 -1.82 -7.51 -1.06
C TYR A 105 -1.28 -6.11 -0.79
N SER A 106 -2.14 -5.13 -0.63
CA SER A 106 -1.79 -3.73 -0.45
C SER A 106 -0.89 -3.50 0.78
N ARG A 107 -1.22 -4.14 1.93
CA ARG A 107 -0.37 -4.09 3.13
C ARG A 107 0.99 -4.76 2.92
N TYR A 108 1.01 -5.83 2.14
CA TYR A 108 2.25 -6.54 1.82
C TYR A 108 3.15 -5.71 0.88
N ALA A 109 2.55 -5.01 -0.09
CA ALA A 109 3.27 -4.07 -0.95
C ALA A 109 3.81 -2.86 -0.17
N ALA A 110 3.01 -2.30 0.75
CA ALA A 110 3.47 -1.26 1.65
C ALA A 110 4.66 -1.73 2.51
N LEU A 111 4.60 -2.96 3.05
CA LEU A 111 5.71 -3.53 3.81
C LEU A 111 6.97 -3.68 2.95
N ALA A 112 6.84 -4.10 1.68
CA ALA A 112 7.96 -4.22 0.74
C ALA A 112 8.64 -2.86 0.52
N ALA A 113 7.85 -1.79 0.33
CA ALA A 113 8.38 -0.44 0.19
C ALA A 113 9.06 0.06 1.47
N GLN A 114 8.48 -0.20 2.66
CA GLN A 114 9.08 0.14 3.95
C GLN A 114 10.40 -0.60 4.16
N CYS A 115 10.48 -1.90 3.82
CA CYS A 115 11.71 -2.69 3.93
C CYS A 115 12.80 -2.21 2.96
N ALA A 116 12.42 -1.74 1.77
CA ALA A 116 13.34 -1.07 0.86
C ALA A 116 13.81 0.28 1.43
N GLY A 117 12.91 0.99 2.09
CA GLY A 117 13.21 2.26 2.77
C GLY A 117 14.22 2.12 3.91
N GLU A 118 14.27 0.98 4.61
CA GLU A 118 15.32 0.67 5.61
C GLU A 118 16.73 0.72 5.00
N GLN A 119 16.83 0.42 3.71
CA GLN A 119 18.07 0.45 2.95
C GLN A 119 18.20 1.72 2.06
N GLY A 120 17.39 2.76 2.33
CA GLY A 120 17.41 4.02 1.59
C GLY A 120 16.80 3.98 0.19
N LYS A 121 16.04 2.92 -0.14
CA LYS A 121 15.52 2.63 -1.48
C LYS A 121 13.98 2.61 -1.55
N PHE A 122 13.32 3.41 -0.68
CA PHE A 122 11.85 3.47 -0.69
C PHE A 122 11.29 3.89 -2.05
N TRP A 123 11.82 4.97 -2.62
CA TRP A 123 11.29 5.53 -3.87
C TRP A 123 11.56 4.64 -5.08
N GLU A 124 12.68 3.94 -5.11
CA GLU A 124 12.96 2.95 -6.14
C GLU A 124 11.99 1.77 -6.08
N MET A 125 11.66 1.29 -4.87
CA MET A 125 10.66 0.22 -4.70
C MET A 125 9.25 0.74 -5.02
N HIS A 126 8.92 1.93 -4.58
CA HIS A 126 7.66 2.61 -4.93
C HIS A 126 7.46 2.66 -6.45
N ASP A 127 8.50 3.09 -7.17
CA ASP A 127 8.42 3.19 -8.64
C ASP A 127 8.31 1.80 -9.30
N GLN A 128 8.97 0.75 -8.77
CA GLN A 128 8.80 -0.63 -9.24
C GLN A 128 7.38 -1.15 -9.02
N LEU A 129 6.83 -0.96 -7.84
CA LEU A 129 5.49 -1.43 -7.47
C LEU A 129 4.42 -0.81 -8.37
N PHE A 130 4.52 0.47 -8.70
CA PHE A 130 3.55 1.15 -9.55
C PHE A 130 3.79 0.96 -11.05
N THR A 131 5.03 0.94 -11.53
CA THR A 131 5.33 0.71 -12.95
C THR A 131 5.00 -0.72 -13.39
N GLN A 132 5.19 -1.70 -12.52
CA GLN A 132 4.90 -3.10 -12.77
C GLN A 132 3.54 -3.53 -12.18
N HIS A 133 2.56 -2.63 -12.17
CA HIS A 133 1.29 -2.77 -11.44
C HIS A 133 0.41 -3.96 -11.85
N GLN A 134 0.75 -4.70 -12.90
CA GLN A 134 0.02 -5.91 -13.32
C GLN A 134 -0.10 -6.96 -12.19
N TRP A 135 0.82 -6.98 -11.23
CA TRP A 135 0.76 -7.90 -10.09
C TRP A 135 -0.54 -7.76 -9.29
N ALA A 136 -1.08 -6.54 -9.17
CA ALA A 136 -2.32 -6.24 -8.45
C ALA A 136 -3.56 -6.93 -9.06
N GLN A 137 -3.49 -7.31 -10.35
CA GLN A 137 -4.60 -7.89 -11.09
C GLN A 137 -4.55 -9.41 -11.16
N THR A 138 -3.45 -10.04 -10.72
CA THR A 138 -3.25 -11.49 -10.89
C THR A 138 -3.97 -12.33 -9.86
N GLY A 139 -4.33 -11.75 -8.70
CA GLY A 139 -4.83 -12.47 -7.54
C GLY A 139 -3.82 -13.47 -6.92
N LYS A 140 -2.58 -13.50 -7.42
CA LYS A 140 -1.51 -14.37 -6.94
C LYS A 140 -0.67 -13.65 -5.90
N ASN A 141 -0.11 -14.44 -4.95
CA ASN A 141 0.82 -13.91 -3.96
C ASN A 141 2.06 -13.30 -4.66
N PRO A 142 2.31 -12.00 -4.51
CA PRO A 142 3.38 -11.31 -5.22
C PRO A 142 4.76 -11.40 -4.54
N ARG A 143 4.92 -12.22 -3.50
CA ARG A 143 6.15 -12.27 -2.68
C ARG A 143 7.42 -12.45 -3.53
N GLY A 144 7.40 -13.41 -4.46
CA GLY A 144 8.55 -13.66 -5.34
C GLY A 144 8.86 -12.47 -6.22
N LEU A 145 7.83 -11.86 -6.80
CA LEU A 145 7.97 -10.68 -7.66
C LEU A 145 8.52 -9.48 -6.90
N PHE A 146 8.05 -9.20 -5.68
CA PHE A 146 8.58 -8.10 -4.88
C PHE A 146 10.03 -8.32 -4.46
N ARG A 147 10.44 -9.59 -4.23
CA ARG A 147 11.84 -9.95 -4.03
C ARG A 147 12.68 -9.72 -5.29
N ASP A 148 12.11 -9.95 -6.49
CA ASP A 148 12.78 -9.64 -7.75
C ASP A 148 12.91 -8.13 -7.97
N PHE A 149 11.92 -7.33 -7.57
CA PHE A 149 12.04 -5.88 -7.54
C PHE A 149 13.16 -5.43 -6.58
N ALA A 150 13.22 -6.01 -5.39
CA ALA A 150 14.27 -5.74 -4.42
C ALA A 150 15.68 -6.02 -5.01
N ARG A 151 15.83 -7.12 -5.74
CA ARG A 151 17.06 -7.45 -6.47
C ARG A 151 17.36 -6.42 -7.57
N THR A 152 16.36 -6.04 -8.35
CA THR A 152 16.50 -5.08 -9.46
C THR A 152 16.98 -3.71 -9.00
N ILE A 153 16.49 -3.26 -7.85
CA ILE A 153 16.91 -1.97 -7.28
C ILE A 153 18.18 -2.07 -6.41
N GLY A 154 18.80 -3.25 -6.35
CA GLY A 154 20.10 -3.45 -5.69
C GLY A 154 20.03 -3.49 -4.17
N LEU A 155 18.97 -4.06 -3.58
CA LEU A 155 18.90 -4.31 -2.15
C LEU A 155 19.74 -5.50 -1.73
N ASP A 156 20.22 -5.46 -0.49
CA ASP A 156 20.65 -6.63 0.25
C ASP A 156 19.42 -7.51 0.51
N LEU A 157 19.35 -8.66 -0.18
CA LEU A 157 18.17 -9.52 -0.16
C LEU A 157 17.98 -10.22 1.18
N ASP A 158 19.06 -10.52 1.91
CA ASP A 158 18.94 -11.17 3.23
C ASP A 158 18.33 -10.19 4.24
N LYS A 159 18.72 -8.93 4.21
CA LYS A 159 18.11 -7.87 5.02
C LYS A 159 16.65 -7.63 4.62
N TYR A 160 16.38 -7.60 3.32
CA TYR A 160 15.02 -7.41 2.80
C TYR A 160 14.10 -8.56 3.25
N ASP A 161 14.52 -9.82 3.06
CA ASP A 161 13.76 -11.00 3.46
C ASP A 161 13.53 -11.03 4.98
N ALA A 162 14.54 -10.76 5.80
CA ALA A 162 14.41 -10.66 7.25
C ALA A 162 13.44 -9.54 7.69
N CYS A 163 13.43 -8.42 6.98
CA CYS A 163 12.48 -7.34 7.23
C CYS A 163 11.05 -7.76 6.89
N MET A 164 10.84 -8.36 5.72
CA MET A 164 9.54 -8.83 5.26
C MET A 164 8.96 -9.91 6.18
N ASP A 165 9.79 -10.87 6.60
CA ASP A 165 9.37 -11.98 7.47
C ASP A 165 9.03 -11.51 8.89
N SER A 166 9.77 -10.56 9.43
CA SER A 166 9.50 -9.97 10.74
C SER A 166 8.32 -9.02 10.77
N GLN A 167 7.86 -8.55 9.62
CA GLN A 167 6.79 -7.53 9.48
C GLN A 167 7.01 -6.29 10.37
N ARG A 168 8.28 -5.93 10.65
CA ARG A 168 8.66 -4.91 11.66
C ARG A 168 8.04 -3.53 11.43
N TYR A 169 7.63 -3.21 10.18
CA TYR A 169 7.00 -1.95 9.83
C TYR A 169 5.47 -1.99 9.76
N ALA A 170 4.83 -3.14 10.12
CA ALA A 170 3.37 -3.25 10.10
C ALA A 170 2.70 -2.21 11.01
N GLY A 171 3.29 -1.94 12.19
CA GLY A 171 2.81 -0.89 13.09
C GLY A 171 2.89 0.52 12.50
N ARG A 172 3.96 0.83 11.76
CA ARG A 172 4.14 2.12 11.07
C ARG A 172 3.08 2.31 9.96
N ILE A 173 2.81 1.27 9.18
CA ILE A 173 1.76 1.27 8.17
C ILE A 173 0.39 1.48 8.82
N GLN A 174 0.11 0.77 9.93
CA GLN A 174 -1.15 0.93 10.65
C GLN A 174 -1.31 2.34 11.23
N ALA A 175 -0.27 2.93 11.77
CA ALA A 175 -0.29 4.31 12.26
C ALA A 175 -0.59 5.32 11.13
N SER A 176 -0.06 5.07 9.92
CA SER A 176 -0.36 5.88 8.73
C SER A 176 -1.83 5.78 8.33
N VAL A 177 -2.42 4.58 8.36
CA VAL A 177 -3.85 4.37 8.11
C VAL A 177 -4.68 5.15 9.14
N GLN A 178 -4.39 4.99 10.43
CA GLN A 178 -5.13 5.69 11.50
C GLN A 178 -5.05 7.21 11.37
N GLU A 179 -3.88 7.74 11.01
CA GLU A 179 -3.71 9.17 10.73
C GLU A 179 -4.60 9.61 9.56
N GLY A 180 -4.59 8.86 8.45
CA GLY A 180 -5.43 9.16 7.29
C GLY A 180 -6.92 9.11 7.61
N GLU A 181 -7.36 8.09 8.35
CA GLU A 181 -8.76 7.97 8.82
C GLU A 181 -9.18 9.15 9.69
N ALA A 182 -8.33 9.55 10.65
CA ALA A 182 -8.57 10.71 11.51
C ALA A 182 -8.64 12.03 10.71
N ARG A 183 -7.93 12.10 9.57
CA ARG A 183 -7.98 13.24 8.65
C ARG A 183 -9.13 13.18 7.64
N GLY A 184 -9.94 12.13 7.69
CA GLY A 184 -11.11 11.95 6.82
C GLY A 184 -10.82 11.35 5.46
N VAL A 185 -9.65 10.70 5.26
CA VAL A 185 -9.36 9.94 4.03
C VAL A 185 -10.36 8.79 3.89
N LYS A 186 -11.01 8.69 2.72
CA LYS A 186 -12.03 7.67 2.40
C LYS A 186 -11.64 6.77 1.24
N GLY A 187 -10.57 7.10 0.54
CA GLY A 187 -10.07 6.37 -0.62
C GLY A 187 -8.72 6.91 -1.08
N THR A 188 -8.14 6.25 -2.09
CA THR A 188 -6.80 6.56 -2.58
C THR A 188 -6.79 6.78 -4.10
N PRO A 189 -5.92 7.65 -4.61
CA PRO A 189 -5.07 8.55 -3.83
C PRO A 189 -5.86 9.70 -3.21
N SER A 190 -5.47 10.14 -2.00
CA SER A 190 -5.99 11.36 -1.36
C SER A 190 -4.84 12.29 -1.04
N PHE A 191 -5.06 13.60 -1.25
CA PHE A 191 -3.99 14.59 -1.11
C PHE A 191 -4.34 15.66 -0.09
N PHE A 192 -3.31 16.16 0.59
CA PHE A 192 -3.39 17.31 1.48
C PHE A 192 -2.29 18.29 1.11
N VAL A 193 -2.62 19.57 1.10
CA VAL A 193 -1.67 20.65 0.84
C VAL A 193 -1.56 21.51 2.09
N ASN A 194 -0.37 21.55 2.70
CA ASN A 194 -0.14 22.20 3.99
C ASN A 194 -1.22 21.84 5.02
N ASP A 195 -1.46 20.52 5.20
CA ASP A 195 -2.43 19.92 6.11
C ASP A 195 -3.92 20.17 5.80
N ARG A 196 -4.26 20.84 4.69
CA ARG A 196 -5.64 21.02 4.26
C ARG A 196 -6.00 20.01 3.18
N PRO A 197 -7.19 19.38 3.24
CA PRO A 197 -7.63 18.46 2.20
C PRO A 197 -7.59 19.15 0.83
N TYR A 198 -7.02 18.48 -0.15
CA TYR A 198 -7.06 18.92 -1.53
C TYR A 198 -8.26 18.28 -2.23
N LEU A 199 -9.19 19.12 -2.69
CA LEU A 199 -10.44 18.68 -3.33
C LEU A 199 -10.41 18.80 -4.85
N GLY A 200 -9.25 19.13 -5.43
CA GLY A 200 -9.06 19.22 -6.87
C GLY A 200 -8.84 17.86 -7.52
N ARG A 201 -8.69 17.86 -8.83
CA ARG A 201 -8.34 16.66 -9.59
C ARG A 201 -6.89 16.25 -9.33
N SER A 202 -6.62 14.95 -9.35
CA SER A 202 -5.27 14.41 -9.22
C SER A 202 -4.46 14.57 -10.53
N ALA A 203 -4.39 15.80 -11.05
CA ALA A 203 -3.68 16.15 -12.27
C ALA A 203 -2.51 17.09 -11.96
N SER A 204 -1.38 16.90 -12.64
CA SER A 204 -0.16 17.72 -12.45
C SER A 204 -0.40 19.19 -12.66
N ASP A 205 -1.20 19.56 -13.67
CA ASP A 205 -1.52 20.96 -13.98
C ASP A 205 -2.33 21.63 -12.85
N ASP A 206 -3.25 20.90 -12.22
CA ASP A 206 -4.03 21.41 -11.10
C ASP A 206 -3.15 21.64 -9.87
N PHE A 207 -2.20 20.72 -9.57
CA PHE A 207 -1.21 20.94 -8.53
C PHE A 207 -0.30 22.12 -8.83
N LYS A 208 0.13 22.26 -10.09
CA LYS A 208 0.95 23.39 -10.51
C LYS A 208 0.22 24.72 -10.33
N ALA A 209 -1.02 24.82 -10.78
CA ALA A 209 -1.84 26.02 -10.62
C ALA A 209 -2.03 26.40 -9.14
N LEU A 210 -2.29 25.41 -8.28
CA LEU A 210 -2.41 25.63 -6.85
C LEU A 210 -1.10 26.13 -6.23
N VAL A 211 0.02 25.48 -6.52
CA VAL A 211 1.34 25.85 -6.00
C VAL A 211 1.73 27.26 -6.46
N ASP A 212 1.51 27.62 -7.72
CA ASP A 212 1.77 28.95 -8.22
C ASP A 212 0.90 30.01 -7.52
N SER A 213 -0.37 29.70 -7.23
CA SER A 213 -1.28 30.55 -6.45
C SER A 213 -0.79 30.79 -5.01
N LEU A 214 -0.37 29.71 -4.32
CA LEU A 214 0.13 29.79 -2.96
C LEU A 214 1.44 30.56 -2.87
N THR A 215 2.34 30.38 -3.86
CA THR A 215 3.63 31.05 -3.92
C THR A 215 3.48 32.56 -4.14
N LYS A 216 2.45 32.99 -4.91
CA LYS A 216 2.17 34.43 -5.13
C LYS A 216 1.64 35.15 -3.88
N LYS A 217 0.93 34.46 -3.01
CA LYS A 217 0.38 35.04 -1.76
C LYS A 217 1.44 35.28 -0.67
N HIS A 218 2.62 34.71 -0.83
CA HIS A 218 3.72 34.82 0.14
C HIS A 218 4.85 35.78 -0.31
N LYS A 219 4.66 36.49 -1.44
CA LYS A 219 5.47 37.64 -1.86
C LYS A 219 4.79 38.93 -1.49
#